data_182dc321c8749db8c890f697f21d514b
#
_entry.id   182dc321c8749db8c890f697f21d514b
#
_cell.length_a   1.000
_cell.length_b   1.000
_cell.length_c   1.000
_cell.angle_alpha   90.00
_cell.angle_beta   90.00
_cell.angle_gamma   90.00
#
_symmetry.space_group_name_H-M   'P 1'
#
loop_
_entity.id
_entity.type
_entity.pdbx_description
1 polymer ?
#
loop_
_entity_poly.entity_id
_entity_poly.type
_entity_poly.pdbx_seq_one_letter_code
_entity_poly.pdbx_strand_id
1 'polypeptide(L)'
;MKPTLSRFLFAGVALALASQAQAATVTGQINASLVLISSCQVNGSTATTGVNFGALNFGTQTALFTQAGAQVLAGGGGAMSILCSNGAIPVIKVGVGAHDGQSTGGTRALADGSGNFVPYDFFTDSGFGTVLPINGTITLPTSSGAAQTVNLYGKAVGKAGLPPGTYTDTVAVELSF
;
A
#
# COMPACT_ATOMS: atom_id res chain seq x y z
N MET A 1 -115.98 5.77 -28.20
CA MET A 1 -114.79 5.44 -29.01
C MET A 1 -113.58 5.68 -28.11
N LYS A 2 -112.64 4.76 -28.06
CA LYS A 2 -111.67 4.53 -27.03
C LYS A 2 -110.60 5.62 -26.96
N PRO A 3 -110.16 6.05 -25.74
CA PRO A 3 -108.95 6.86 -25.59
C PRO A 3 -107.82 5.90 -25.23
N THR A 4 -106.66 5.99 -25.87
CA THR A 4 -105.45 5.35 -25.65
C THR A 4 -104.62 6.03 -24.60
N LEU A 5 -104.25 5.27 -23.55
CA LEU A 5 -103.52 5.69 -22.45
C LEU A 5 -101.98 5.68 -22.78
N SER A 6 -101.34 6.78 -22.83
CA SER A 6 -99.91 6.95 -23.01
C SER A 6 -99.18 6.82 -21.70
N ARG A 7 -98.27 5.79 -21.58
CA ARG A 7 -97.41 5.56 -20.45
C ARG A 7 -96.09 6.33 -20.63
N PHE A 8 -95.86 7.35 -19.80
CA PHE A 8 -94.56 7.97 -19.70
C PHE A 8 -93.64 7.16 -18.83
N LEU A 9 -92.58 6.67 -19.44
CA LEU A 9 -91.48 6.00 -18.76
C LEU A 9 -90.48 7.08 -18.32
N PHE A 10 -90.35 7.33 -17.03
CA PHE A 10 -89.25 8.09 -16.47
C PHE A 10 -88.01 7.27 -16.36
N ALA A 11 -87.06 7.50 -17.26
CA ALA A 11 -85.70 6.91 -17.14
C ALA A 11 -84.87 7.83 -16.22
N GLY A 12 -84.64 7.40 -14.99
CA GLY A 12 -83.72 8.05 -14.07
C GLY A 12 -82.28 7.82 -14.46
N VAL A 13 -81.60 8.84 -14.89
CA VAL A 13 -80.15 8.81 -15.11
C VAL A 13 -79.44 9.01 -13.73
N ALA A 14 -78.95 7.92 -13.17
CA ALA A 14 -78.09 7.98 -12.02
C ALA A 14 -76.67 8.43 -12.48
N LEU A 15 -76.29 9.68 -12.22
CA LEU A 15 -74.95 10.20 -12.41
C LEU A 15 -74.05 9.62 -11.30
N ALA A 16 -73.25 8.60 -11.60
CA ALA A 16 -72.21 8.12 -10.72
C ALA A 16 -71.03 9.12 -10.71
N LEU A 17 -70.95 9.92 -9.68
CA LEU A 17 -69.77 10.75 -9.39
C LEU A 17 -68.61 9.84 -8.98
N ALA A 18 -67.79 9.43 -9.98
CA ALA A 18 -66.51 8.79 -9.70
C ALA A 18 -65.57 9.84 -9.08
N SER A 19 -65.46 9.85 -7.76
CA SER A 19 -64.43 10.61 -7.08
C SER A 19 -63.07 10.05 -7.46
N GLN A 20 -62.32 10.78 -8.28
CA GLN A 20 -60.95 10.44 -8.57
C GLN A 20 -60.11 10.70 -7.30
N ALA A 21 -59.70 9.60 -6.65
CA ALA A 21 -58.70 9.67 -5.58
C ALA A 21 -57.37 10.11 -6.20
N GLN A 22 -57.03 11.38 -6.10
CA GLN A 22 -55.70 11.86 -6.46
C GLN A 22 -54.71 11.32 -5.41
N ALA A 23 -53.79 10.46 -5.86
CA ALA A 23 -52.67 10.05 -5.02
C ALA A 23 -51.77 11.26 -4.77
N ALA A 24 -51.73 11.73 -3.52
CA ALA A 24 -50.81 12.77 -3.09
C ALA A 24 -49.39 12.19 -3.07
N THR A 25 -48.49 12.76 -3.86
CA THR A 25 -47.06 12.42 -3.83
C THR A 25 -46.34 13.40 -2.92
N VAL A 26 -45.57 12.86 -1.98
CA VAL A 26 -44.61 13.62 -1.17
C VAL A 26 -43.24 13.41 -1.78
N THR A 27 -42.60 14.51 -2.20
CA THR A 27 -41.24 14.49 -2.73
C THR A 27 -40.30 15.06 -1.69
N GLY A 28 -39.10 14.46 -1.59
CA GLY A 28 -38.05 14.90 -0.69
C GLY A 28 -36.67 14.61 -1.28
N GLN A 29 -35.64 15.07 -0.62
CA GLN A 29 -34.23 14.84 -1.01
C GLN A 29 -33.51 14.12 0.12
N ILE A 30 -32.60 13.23 -0.24
CA ILE A 30 -31.65 12.62 0.67
C ILE A 30 -30.27 13.17 0.27
N ASN A 31 -29.61 13.89 1.19
CA ASN A 31 -28.25 14.36 0.98
C ASN A 31 -27.29 13.26 1.45
N ALA A 32 -26.41 12.82 0.54
CA ALA A 32 -25.33 11.88 0.85
C ALA A 32 -23.98 12.58 0.71
N SER A 33 -23.05 12.32 1.63
CA SER A 33 -21.70 12.88 1.59
C SER A 33 -20.68 11.81 1.96
N LEU A 34 -19.50 11.89 1.36
CA LEU A 34 -18.32 11.05 1.65
C LEU A 34 -17.09 11.95 1.59
N VAL A 35 -16.19 11.79 2.56
CA VAL A 35 -14.88 12.43 2.57
C VAL A 35 -13.82 11.34 2.37
N LEU A 36 -12.99 11.50 1.35
CA LEU A 36 -11.83 10.65 1.10
C LEU A 36 -10.57 11.37 1.56
N ILE A 37 -9.72 10.66 2.29
CA ILE A 37 -8.40 11.14 2.71
C ILE A 37 -7.32 10.36 1.96
N SER A 38 -6.14 10.97 1.81
CA SER A 38 -4.98 10.31 1.21
C SER A 38 -4.53 9.14 2.08
N SER A 39 -4.11 8.06 1.43
CA SER A 39 -3.58 6.86 2.11
C SER A 39 -2.62 6.10 1.21
N CYS A 40 -1.72 5.33 1.82
CA CYS A 40 -0.82 4.40 1.12
C CYS A 40 -0.90 3.00 1.74
N GLN A 41 -0.57 2.01 0.93
CA GLN A 41 -0.35 0.62 1.32
C GLN A 41 1.08 0.22 0.99
N VAL A 42 1.69 -0.56 1.87
CA VAL A 42 3.01 -1.18 1.66
C VAL A 42 2.82 -2.69 1.63
N ASN A 43 3.16 -3.32 0.53
CA ASN A 43 3.00 -4.78 0.34
C ASN A 43 1.56 -5.26 0.67
N GLY A 44 0.54 -4.44 0.33
CA GLY A 44 -0.87 -4.71 0.61
C GLY A 44 -1.34 -4.39 2.04
N SER A 45 -0.44 -3.98 2.95
CA SER A 45 -0.79 -3.55 4.31
C SER A 45 -1.22 -2.09 4.35
N THR A 46 -2.33 -1.80 5.04
CA THR A 46 -2.83 -0.45 5.34
C THR A 46 -2.42 0.05 6.73
N ALA A 47 -1.63 -0.73 7.47
CA ALA A 47 -1.15 -0.33 8.79
C ALA A 47 -0.24 0.90 8.68
N THR A 48 -0.26 1.75 9.71
CA THR A 48 0.57 2.97 9.78
C THR A 48 1.80 2.80 10.67
N THR A 49 1.90 1.68 11.38
CA THR A 49 3.03 1.33 12.25
C THR A 49 3.33 -0.16 12.16
N GLY A 50 4.58 -0.55 12.38
CA GLY A 50 5.01 -1.95 12.32
C GLY A 50 4.89 -2.59 10.94
N VAL A 51 4.88 -1.79 9.89
CA VAL A 51 4.75 -2.26 8.51
C VAL A 51 6.04 -2.96 8.07
N ASN A 52 5.90 -4.14 7.47
CA ASN A 52 7.02 -4.85 6.88
C ASN A 52 7.27 -4.35 5.45
N PHE A 53 8.35 -3.59 5.25
CA PHE A 53 8.79 -3.12 3.93
C PHE A 53 9.49 -4.20 3.11
N GLY A 54 9.85 -5.32 3.71
CA GLY A 54 10.52 -6.44 3.06
C GLY A 54 11.72 -6.94 3.85
N ALA A 55 12.41 -7.94 3.30
CA ALA A 55 13.59 -8.52 3.86
C ALA A 55 14.72 -8.52 2.83
N LEU A 56 15.93 -8.16 3.27
CA LEU A 56 17.17 -8.32 2.53
C LEU A 56 17.86 -9.59 3.03
N ASN A 57 17.87 -10.63 2.22
CA ASN A 57 18.47 -11.91 2.58
C ASN A 57 19.64 -12.24 1.66
N PHE A 58 20.85 -12.22 2.20
CA PHE A 58 22.07 -12.56 1.48
C PHE A 58 22.31 -14.08 1.33
N GLY A 59 21.36 -14.90 1.81
CA GLY A 59 21.44 -16.36 1.75
C GLY A 59 22.52 -16.93 2.69
N THR A 60 22.90 -18.18 2.43
CA THR A 60 23.97 -18.83 3.15
C THR A 60 25.30 -18.63 2.42
N GLN A 61 26.27 -18.05 3.10
CA GLN A 61 27.60 -17.77 2.61
C GLN A 61 28.62 -18.56 3.44
N THR A 62 29.75 -18.87 2.86
CA THR A 62 30.91 -19.39 3.64
C THR A 62 31.57 -18.23 4.40
N ALA A 63 32.23 -18.46 5.51
CA ALA A 63 32.96 -17.45 6.26
C ALA A 63 34.09 -16.76 5.46
N LEU A 64 34.42 -17.30 4.28
CA LEU A 64 35.47 -16.79 3.37
C LEU A 64 34.86 -16.08 2.14
N PHE A 65 33.57 -15.74 2.14
CA PHE A 65 32.96 -15.02 1.02
C PHE A 65 33.61 -13.65 0.82
N THR A 66 33.65 -13.18 -0.41
CA THR A 66 34.18 -11.85 -0.74
C THR A 66 33.07 -10.80 -0.78
N GLN A 67 31.94 -11.13 -1.40
CA GLN A 67 30.75 -10.29 -1.46
C GLN A 67 29.51 -11.15 -1.71
N ALA A 68 28.36 -10.66 -1.26
CA ALA A 68 27.05 -11.24 -1.54
C ALA A 68 26.06 -10.11 -1.86
N GLY A 69 25.34 -10.25 -2.97
CA GLY A 69 24.29 -9.32 -3.38
C GLY A 69 22.91 -9.93 -3.18
N ALA A 70 21.93 -9.09 -2.84
CA ALA A 70 20.53 -9.50 -2.72
C ALA A 70 19.60 -8.34 -3.05
N GLN A 71 18.34 -8.65 -3.32
CA GLN A 71 17.26 -7.67 -3.45
C GLN A 71 16.38 -7.71 -2.20
N VAL A 72 15.86 -6.56 -1.79
CA VAL A 72 14.82 -6.52 -0.76
C VAL A 72 13.53 -7.06 -1.35
N LEU A 73 13.02 -8.13 -0.75
CA LEU A 73 11.80 -8.80 -1.19
C LEU A 73 10.70 -8.66 -0.12
N ALA A 74 9.48 -8.42 -0.57
CA ALA A 74 8.29 -8.52 0.26
C ALA A 74 8.07 -9.95 0.76
N GLY A 75 7.26 -10.14 1.79
CA GLY A 75 7.02 -11.44 2.42
C GLY A 75 6.49 -12.53 1.48
N GLY A 76 6.00 -12.18 0.29
CA GLY A 76 5.59 -13.12 -0.76
C GLY A 76 6.66 -13.42 -1.82
N GLY A 77 7.91 -12.94 -1.64
CA GLY A 77 9.03 -13.17 -2.56
C GLY A 77 9.10 -12.20 -3.75
N GLY A 78 8.14 -11.29 -3.91
CA GLY A 78 8.18 -10.21 -4.90
C GLY A 78 8.94 -8.98 -4.41
N ALA A 79 9.26 -8.06 -5.32
CA ALA A 79 9.80 -6.76 -4.94
C ALA A 79 8.80 -5.98 -4.08
N MET A 80 9.28 -4.99 -3.32
CA MET A 80 8.43 -4.10 -2.52
C MET A 80 7.39 -3.41 -3.40
N SER A 81 6.16 -3.34 -2.93
CA SER A 81 5.03 -2.73 -3.63
C SER A 81 4.42 -1.61 -2.80
N ILE A 82 4.29 -0.43 -3.39
CA ILE A 82 3.65 0.76 -2.79
C ILE A 82 2.43 1.12 -3.62
N LEU A 83 1.27 1.23 -2.98
CA LEU A 83 0.03 1.66 -3.60
C LEU A 83 -0.52 2.84 -2.79
N CYS A 84 -0.57 4.01 -3.40
CA CYS A 84 -1.09 5.23 -2.78
C CYS A 84 -2.31 5.77 -3.52
N SER A 85 -3.07 6.63 -2.83
CA SER A 85 -4.14 7.41 -3.43
C SER A 85 -3.64 8.17 -4.66
N ASN A 86 -4.50 8.31 -5.66
CA ASN A 86 -4.17 9.07 -6.87
C ASN A 86 -3.72 10.50 -6.54
N GLY A 87 -2.65 10.95 -7.17
CA GLY A 87 -2.07 12.28 -6.99
C GLY A 87 -1.03 12.38 -5.86
N ALA A 88 -0.88 11.36 -4.98
CA ALA A 88 0.17 11.33 -3.97
C ALA A 88 1.55 11.13 -4.62
N ILE A 89 2.59 11.68 -3.99
CA ILE A 89 4.00 11.47 -4.39
C ILE A 89 4.70 10.72 -3.25
N PRO A 90 4.76 9.38 -3.32
CA PRO A 90 5.36 8.60 -2.23
C PRO A 90 6.88 8.77 -2.19
N VAL A 91 7.41 8.96 -0.98
CA VAL A 91 8.85 9.03 -0.71
C VAL A 91 9.19 7.99 0.36
N ILE A 92 10.05 7.05 0.01
CA ILE A 92 10.57 6.04 0.94
C ILE A 92 11.92 6.53 1.46
N LYS A 93 12.04 6.64 2.76
CA LYS A 93 13.29 6.96 3.45
C LYS A 93 13.82 5.70 4.12
N VAL A 94 15.03 5.29 3.76
CA VAL A 94 15.74 4.16 4.40
C VAL A 94 16.63 4.72 5.48
N GLY A 95 16.16 4.64 6.72
CA GLY A 95 16.75 5.24 7.90
C GLY A 95 17.95 4.49 8.46
N VAL A 96 18.15 4.62 9.76
CA VAL A 96 19.26 3.98 10.47
C VAL A 96 19.04 2.48 10.67
N GLY A 97 20.11 1.71 10.63
CA GLY A 97 20.18 0.35 11.09
C GLY A 97 20.56 0.25 12.57
N ALA A 98 20.38 -0.93 13.16
CA ALA A 98 20.77 -1.16 14.56
C ALA A 98 22.28 -1.15 14.75
N HIS A 99 23.07 -1.43 13.71
CA HIS A 99 24.51 -1.62 13.80
C HIS A 99 25.30 -0.74 12.81
N ASP A 100 24.76 0.44 12.47
CA ASP A 100 25.42 1.39 11.56
C ASP A 100 26.82 1.78 12.07
N GLY A 101 27.80 1.85 11.16
CA GLY A 101 29.17 2.25 11.47
C GLY A 101 29.99 1.27 12.30
N GLN A 102 29.48 0.07 12.61
CA GLN A 102 30.20 -0.92 13.44
C GLN A 102 31.24 -1.73 12.65
N SER A 103 31.32 -1.56 11.33
CA SER A 103 32.32 -2.26 10.52
C SER A 103 32.84 -1.37 9.38
N THR A 104 34.11 -1.52 9.04
CA THR A 104 34.71 -0.89 7.85
C THR A 104 34.31 -1.66 6.59
N GLY A 105 34.10 -0.97 5.47
CA GLY A 105 33.74 -1.56 4.18
C GLY A 105 32.25 -1.46 3.83
N GLY A 106 31.44 -0.81 4.67
CA GLY A 106 30.06 -0.42 4.45
C GLY A 106 29.62 0.61 5.49
N THR A 107 28.50 1.27 5.25
CA THR A 107 27.93 2.22 6.21
C THR A 107 27.06 1.54 7.25
N ARG A 108 26.57 0.33 6.95
CA ARG A 108 25.72 -0.51 7.78
C ARG A 108 26.42 -1.81 8.12
N ALA A 109 25.97 -2.52 9.14
CA ALA A 109 26.52 -3.82 9.50
C ALA A 109 25.45 -4.80 9.98
N LEU A 110 25.58 -6.05 9.57
CA LEU A 110 24.90 -7.18 10.20
C LEU A 110 25.75 -7.63 11.41
N ALA A 111 25.12 -8.00 12.51
CA ALA A 111 25.80 -8.45 13.73
C ALA A 111 25.36 -9.87 14.12
N ASP A 112 26.29 -10.62 14.75
CA ASP A 112 26.04 -11.93 15.35
C ASP A 112 25.66 -11.88 16.84
N GLY A 113 25.60 -10.67 17.42
CA GLY A 113 25.37 -10.47 18.86
C GLY A 113 26.58 -10.73 19.75
N SER A 114 27.73 -11.14 19.19
CA SER A 114 28.99 -11.43 19.92
C SER A 114 30.10 -10.43 19.59
N GLY A 115 29.77 -9.32 18.91
CA GLY A 115 30.74 -8.29 18.54
C GLY A 115 31.38 -8.50 17.17
N ASN A 116 30.90 -9.44 16.37
CA ASN A 116 31.35 -9.61 15.00
C ASN A 116 30.35 -8.98 14.04
N PHE A 117 30.87 -8.28 13.02
CA PHE A 117 30.08 -7.46 12.11
C PHE A 117 30.46 -7.71 10.67
N VAL A 118 29.42 -7.90 9.81
CA VAL A 118 29.53 -7.98 8.36
C VAL A 118 29.04 -6.66 7.77
N PRO A 119 29.92 -5.86 7.12
CA PRO A 119 29.52 -4.60 6.52
C PRO A 119 28.62 -4.83 5.30
N TYR A 120 27.63 -3.95 5.12
CA TYR A 120 26.80 -3.92 3.94
C TYR A 120 26.31 -2.51 3.64
N ASP A 121 25.80 -2.31 2.42
CA ASP A 121 25.11 -1.08 2.01
C ASP A 121 23.86 -1.41 1.18
N PHE A 122 22.94 -0.45 1.13
CA PHE A 122 21.83 -0.47 0.18
C PHE A 122 22.20 0.26 -1.12
N PHE A 123 21.53 -0.16 -2.21
CA PHE A 123 21.73 0.38 -3.55
C PHE A 123 20.39 0.53 -4.25
N THR A 124 20.29 1.53 -5.12
CA THR A 124 19.09 1.77 -5.94
C THR A 124 19.11 1.02 -7.27
N ASP A 125 20.23 0.37 -7.60
CA ASP A 125 20.41 -0.41 -8.83
C ASP A 125 20.99 -1.79 -8.56
N SER A 126 20.67 -2.76 -9.42
CA SER A 126 21.11 -4.16 -9.31
C SER A 126 22.60 -4.36 -9.58
N GLY A 127 23.26 -3.37 -10.20
CA GLY A 127 24.71 -3.39 -10.45
C GLY A 127 25.52 -2.87 -9.27
N PHE A 128 24.87 -2.45 -8.19
CA PHE A 128 25.51 -1.90 -6.99
C PHE A 128 26.38 -0.66 -7.29
N GLY A 129 25.98 0.15 -8.26
CA GLY A 129 26.69 1.38 -8.66
C GLY A 129 26.29 2.60 -7.83
N THR A 130 25.03 2.68 -7.40
CA THR A 130 24.49 3.85 -6.71
C THR A 130 24.10 3.49 -5.27
N VAL A 131 24.94 3.86 -4.32
CA VAL A 131 24.68 3.66 -2.88
C VAL A 131 23.51 4.51 -2.42
N LEU A 132 22.59 3.92 -1.69
CA LEU A 132 21.55 4.63 -0.93
C LEU A 132 22.07 4.84 0.51
N PRO A 133 22.46 6.08 0.88
CA PRO A 133 23.04 6.34 2.19
C PRO A 133 22.04 6.15 3.32
N ILE A 134 22.50 6.18 4.56
CA ILE A 134 21.64 6.25 5.75
C ILE A 134 20.78 7.52 5.65
N ASN A 135 19.48 7.39 5.89
CA ASN A 135 18.46 8.42 5.64
C ASN A 135 18.30 8.82 4.17
N GLY A 136 18.85 8.06 3.23
CA GLY A 136 18.62 8.24 1.81
C GLY A 136 17.16 7.98 1.44
N THR A 137 16.70 8.67 0.39
CA THR A 137 15.31 8.63 -0.05
C THR A 137 15.16 8.09 -1.47
N ILE A 138 14.05 7.40 -1.71
CA ILE A 138 13.59 6.97 -3.02
C ILE A 138 12.24 7.66 -3.26
N THR A 139 12.21 8.62 -4.18
CA THR A 139 10.98 9.30 -4.57
C THR A 139 10.35 8.52 -5.72
N LEU A 140 9.09 8.12 -5.55
CA LEU A 140 8.33 7.43 -6.58
C LEU A 140 7.60 8.42 -7.49
N PRO A 141 7.23 8.02 -8.70
CA PRO A 141 6.34 8.81 -9.55
C PRO A 141 5.01 9.12 -8.85
N THR A 142 4.34 10.19 -9.28
CA THR A 142 2.99 10.51 -8.80
C THR A 142 2.09 9.29 -8.98
N SER A 143 1.41 8.90 -7.91
CA SER A 143 0.52 7.75 -7.90
C SER A 143 -0.67 7.96 -8.81
N SER A 144 -0.98 6.97 -9.61
CA SER A 144 -2.22 6.88 -10.40
C SER A 144 -3.33 6.08 -9.68
N GLY A 145 -3.09 5.65 -8.43
CA GLY A 145 -3.95 4.68 -7.74
C GLY A 145 -3.63 3.23 -8.08
N ALA A 146 -2.56 2.97 -8.85
CA ALA A 146 -2.04 1.64 -9.12
C ALA A 146 -0.79 1.36 -8.27
N ALA A 147 -0.51 0.07 -8.02
CA ALA A 147 0.69 -0.34 -7.30
C ALA A 147 1.96 0.01 -8.09
N GLN A 148 2.95 0.55 -7.40
CA GLN A 148 4.28 0.88 -7.92
C GLN A 148 5.30 -0.06 -7.29
N THR A 149 6.16 -0.65 -8.12
CA THR A 149 7.23 -1.54 -7.66
C THR A 149 8.45 -0.74 -7.26
N VAL A 150 9.03 -1.05 -6.11
CA VAL A 150 10.25 -0.44 -5.60
C VAL A 150 11.34 -1.51 -5.56
N ASN A 151 12.39 -1.28 -6.31
CA ASN A 151 13.58 -2.12 -6.31
C ASN A 151 14.64 -1.51 -5.39
N LEU A 152 15.00 -2.24 -4.36
CA LEU A 152 16.06 -1.88 -3.42
C LEU A 152 16.99 -3.11 -3.30
N TYR A 153 18.26 -2.88 -3.42
CA TYR A 153 19.29 -3.94 -3.41
C TYR A 153 20.24 -3.75 -2.24
N GLY A 154 20.89 -4.80 -1.84
CA GLY A 154 21.93 -4.75 -0.84
C GLY A 154 23.15 -5.55 -1.27
N LYS A 155 24.33 -5.12 -0.84
CA LYS A 155 25.58 -5.82 -1.03
C LYS A 155 26.32 -5.90 0.30
N ALA A 156 26.57 -7.12 0.77
CA ALA A 156 27.44 -7.40 1.90
C ALA A 156 28.86 -7.68 1.40
N VAL A 157 29.84 -7.24 2.18
CA VAL A 157 31.26 -7.46 1.89
C VAL A 157 31.86 -8.39 2.94
N GLY A 158 32.50 -9.45 2.49
CA GLY A 158 33.17 -10.43 3.35
C GLY A 158 34.34 -9.78 4.09
N LYS A 159 34.58 -10.26 5.30
CA LYS A 159 35.69 -9.83 6.15
C LYS A 159 36.42 -11.03 6.72
N ALA A 160 37.73 -10.98 6.71
CA ALA A 160 38.55 -12.05 7.28
C ALA A 160 38.31 -12.19 8.78
N GLY A 161 38.32 -13.43 9.28
CA GLY A 161 38.23 -13.76 10.70
C GLY A 161 36.82 -13.75 11.27
N LEU A 162 35.78 -13.66 10.44
CA LEU A 162 34.38 -13.80 10.90
C LEU A 162 34.08 -15.24 11.28
N PRO A 163 33.57 -15.51 12.49
CA PRO A 163 33.13 -16.84 12.87
C PRO A 163 31.86 -17.23 12.10
N PRO A 164 31.63 -18.55 11.87
CA PRO A 164 30.32 -19.02 11.40
C PRO A 164 29.21 -18.64 12.38
N GLY A 165 28.09 -18.19 11.85
CA GLY A 165 26.95 -17.72 12.66
C GLY A 165 25.86 -17.07 11.83
N THR A 166 24.81 -16.64 12.51
CA THR A 166 23.74 -15.84 11.90
C THR A 166 24.00 -14.37 12.20
N TYR A 167 24.10 -13.58 11.13
CA TYR A 167 24.32 -12.13 11.21
C TYR A 167 23.05 -11.43 10.78
N THR A 168 22.53 -10.52 11.60
CA THR A 168 21.27 -9.81 11.38
C THR A 168 21.40 -8.30 11.62
N ASP A 169 20.55 -7.54 10.97
CA ASP A 169 20.34 -6.13 11.24
C ASP A 169 18.86 -5.78 11.08
N THR A 170 18.42 -4.68 11.68
CA THR A 170 17.08 -4.14 11.53
C THR A 170 17.19 -2.67 11.16
N VAL A 171 16.64 -2.30 10.02
CA VAL A 171 16.71 -0.95 9.46
C VAL A 171 15.35 -0.28 9.54
N ALA A 172 15.31 0.94 10.07
CA ALA A 172 14.11 1.75 10.08
C ALA A 172 13.77 2.23 8.66
N VAL A 173 12.51 2.11 8.27
CA VAL A 173 12.01 2.61 6.98
C VAL A 173 10.76 3.43 7.21
N GLU A 174 10.65 4.56 6.52
CA GLU A 174 9.53 5.49 6.58
C GLU A 174 8.98 5.74 5.17
N LEU A 175 7.66 5.77 5.03
CA LEU A 175 6.96 6.18 3.83
C LEU A 175 6.18 7.46 4.13
N SER A 176 6.46 8.52 3.38
CA SER A 176 5.70 9.77 3.37
C SER A 176 5.02 9.98 2.01
N PHE A 177 3.85 10.70 2.01
CA PHE A 177 3.05 10.91 0.79
C PHE A 177 2.10 12.11 0.91
#